data_7e893016996c3f1b85e7381bae2ee677
#
_entry.id   7e893016996c3f1b85e7381bae2ee677
#
_cell.length_a   1.000
_cell.length_b   1.000
_cell.length_c   1.000
_cell.angle_alpha   90.00
_cell.angle_beta   90.00
_cell.angle_gamma   90.00
#
_symmetry.space_group_name_H-M   'P 1'
#
loop_
_entity.id
_entity.type
_entity.pdbx_description
1 polymer ?
#
loop_
_entity_poly.entity_id
_entity_poly.type
_entity_poly.pdbx_seq_one_letter_code
_entity_poly.pdbx_strand_id
1 'polypeptide(L)'
;VTYRDAGVDIDAGNALVKAIGPLAAKTKRKGALGSIGGFGGLFDLKPCGFKDPVLVAATDGVGTKLKLAIETGIHSGIGIDLVAMNVNDLVVQGAEPLFFLDYFATGKLELGVAQTVIGSIADGCKKAGCALIGGETAEMPGLYAPGDYDLAGFAVGAVERSGVLPRDDIESGDVILGLPSSGVHSNGFSLVRRLVKETGLALNDAAPFARDMKLGEALLTPTRIYVRQILEAIRRTGAIKALAHITGGGLTENIPRVLPSDLAAEIDLGAFALPSVFAWLMAEARLDQDEMLRTFNCGIGMVLVVARDDVARVRQHLGEESMAIGEVVKRGGGDAVRYKAAHAWGNQ
;
A
#
# COMPACT_ATOMS: atom_id res chain seq x y z
N VAL A 1 42.42 1.10 14.07
CA VAL A 1 41.19 1.53 13.36
C VAL A 1 40.42 0.27 13.00
N THR A 2 39.18 0.19 13.45
CA THR A 2 38.28 -0.94 13.20
C THR A 2 37.13 -0.51 12.29
N TYR A 3 36.36 -1.49 11.77
CA TYR A 3 35.17 -1.20 10.96
C TYR A 3 34.10 -0.46 11.79
N ARG A 4 34.03 -0.77 13.10
CA ARG A 4 33.19 -0.05 14.06
C ARG A 4 33.62 1.42 14.22
N ASP A 5 34.91 1.73 14.21
CA ASP A 5 35.42 3.11 14.24
C ASP A 5 35.04 3.90 12.96
N ALA A 6 34.83 3.18 11.87
CA ALA A 6 34.32 3.73 10.61
C ALA A 6 32.78 3.84 10.54
N GLY A 7 32.08 3.46 11.61
CA GLY A 7 30.62 3.64 11.74
C GLY A 7 29.77 2.43 11.37
N VAL A 8 30.38 1.23 11.16
CA VAL A 8 29.64 -0.01 10.86
C VAL A 8 29.90 -1.05 11.95
N ASP A 9 28.82 -1.51 12.60
CA ASP A 9 28.88 -2.47 13.70
C ASP A 9 28.35 -3.85 13.29
N ILE A 10 29.28 -4.75 12.92
CA ILE A 10 28.98 -6.15 12.52
C ILE A 10 28.26 -6.91 13.64
N ASP A 11 28.60 -6.68 14.92
CA ASP A 11 27.97 -7.38 16.04
C ASP A 11 26.51 -6.95 16.21
N ALA A 12 26.20 -5.67 15.99
CA ALA A 12 24.83 -5.15 15.98
C ALA A 12 24.02 -5.76 14.84
N GLY A 13 24.61 -5.87 13.63
CA GLY A 13 23.98 -6.55 12.49
C GLY A 13 23.67 -8.04 12.80
N ASN A 14 24.61 -8.77 13.36
CA ASN A 14 24.41 -10.18 13.75
C ASN A 14 23.35 -10.33 14.85
N ALA A 15 23.30 -9.40 15.82
CA ALA A 15 22.29 -9.38 16.86
C ALA A 15 20.90 -9.13 16.27
N LEU A 16 20.77 -8.22 15.29
CA LEU A 16 19.52 -7.97 14.58
C LEU A 16 19.04 -9.22 13.85
N VAL A 17 19.89 -9.88 13.04
CA VAL A 17 19.53 -11.12 12.32
C VAL A 17 18.99 -12.18 13.29
N LYS A 18 19.64 -12.36 14.44
CA LYS A 18 19.17 -13.28 15.49
C LYS A 18 17.81 -12.88 16.07
N ALA A 19 17.57 -11.57 16.27
CA ALA A 19 16.34 -11.07 16.84
C ALA A 19 15.14 -11.17 15.87
N ILE A 20 15.36 -10.97 14.56
CA ILE A 20 14.29 -11.02 13.55
C ILE A 20 13.96 -12.44 13.07
N GLY A 21 14.83 -13.42 13.27
CA GLY A 21 14.58 -14.81 12.90
C GLY A 21 13.22 -15.35 13.35
N PRO A 22 12.85 -15.24 14.64
CA PRO A 22 11.53 -15.63 15.13
C PRO A 22 10.36 -14.86 14.53
N LEU A 23 10.57 -13.59 14.13
CA LEU A 23 9.55 -12.76 13.50
C LEU A 23 9.27 -13.24 12.08
N ALA A 24 10.30 -13.46 11.28
CA ALA A 24 10.18 -14.03 9.94
C ALA A 24 9.54 -15.43 9.97
N ALA A 25 9.93 -16.27 10.93
CA ALA A 25 9.37 -17.62 11.08
C ALA A 25 7.84 -17.62 11.29
N LYS A 26 7.27 -16.57 11.90
CA LYS A 26 5.80 -16.41 12.06
C LYS A 26 5.07 -16.15 10.74
N THR A 27 5.77 -15.77 9.67
CA THR A 27 5.19 -15.54 8.34
C THR A 27 5.24 -16.77 7.44
N LYS A 28 5.79 -17.88 7.92
CA LYS A 28 6.03 -19.09 7.13
C LYS A 28 4.75 -19.60 6.46
N ARG A 29 4.85 -19.90 5.17
CA ARG A 29 3.77 -20.47 4.36
C ARG A 29 4.28 -21.65 3.53
N LYS A 30 3.38 -22.36 2.85
CA LYS A 30 3.73 -23.39 1.87
C LYS A 30 4.64 -22.79 0.79
N GLY A 31 5.69 -23.49 0.46
CA GLY A 31 6.70 -23.07 -0.53
C GLY A 31 7.91 -22.36 0.06
N ALA A 32 7.82 -21.67 1.18
CA ALA A 32 8.97 -21.06 1.82
C ALA A 32 9.91 -22.09 2.42
N LEU A 33 11.16 -22.12 1.95
CA LEU A 33 12.20 -23.07 2.36
C LEU A 33 13.29 -22.37 3.17
N GLY A 34 13.84 -23.10 4.16
CA GLY A 34 14.97 -22.60 4.97
C GLY A 34 14.55 -21.57 6.04
N SER A 35 15.55 -20.78 6.43
CA SER A 35 15.46 -19.68 7.40
C SER A 35 16.22 -18.47 6.88
N ILE A 36 15.97 -17.28 7.43
CA ILE A 36 16.78 -16.09 7.12
C ILE A 36 18.23 -16.25 7.59
N GLY A 37 19.16 -15.50 6.96
CA GLY A 37 20.59 -15.51 7.27
C GLY A 37 21.45 -16.28 6.26
N GLY A 38 20.87 -16.83 5.19
CA GLY A 38 21.59 -17.35 4.02
C GLY A 38 21.82 -16.26 2.95
N PHE A 39 22.52 -16.62 1.86
CA PHE A 39 22.74 -15.70 0.73
C PHE A 39 21.45 -15.32 -0.03
N GLY A 40 20.41 -16.14 0.05
CA GLY A 40 19.14 -15.88 -0.62
C GLY A 40 18.00 -16.70 -0.04
N GLY A 41 16.79 -16.19 -0.17
CA GLY A 41 15.56 -16.89 0.18
C GLY A 41 15.16 -17.90 -0.89
N LEU A 42 14.83 -19.13 -0.50
CA LEU A 42 14.34 -20.17 -1.40
C LEU A 42 12.84 -20.32 -1.30
N PHE A 43 12.18 -20.40 -2.46
CA PHE A 43 10.74 -20.61 -2.53
C PHE A 43 10.40 -21.68 -3.58
N ASP A 44 9.70 -22.73 -3.18
CA ASP A 44 9.20 -23.78 -4.06
C ASP A 44 7.74 -23.53 -4.42
N LEU A 45 7.45 -23.34 -5.70
CA LEU A 45 6.08 -23.13 -6.20
C LEU A 45 5.22 -24.40 -6.21
N LYS A 46 5.85 -25.58 -6.27
CA LYS A 46 5.15 -26.86 -6.44
C LYS A 46 4.06 -27.10 -5.37
N PRO A 47 4.33 -26.88 -4.05
CA PRO A 47 3.32 -27.10 -3.02
C PRO A 47 2.21 -26.01 -3.00
N CYS A 48 2.35 -24.93 -3.77
CA CYS A 48 1.34 -23.87 -3.84
C CYS A 48 0.13 -24.23 -4.73
N GLY A 49 0.26 -25.26 -5.58
CA GLY A 49 -0.86 -25.83 -6.34
C GLY A 49 -1.16 -25.15 -7.67
N PHE A 50 -0.29 -24.25 -8.14
CA PHE A 50 -0.40 -23.65 -9.47
C PHE A 50 -0.15 -24.68 -10.57
N LYS A 51 -0.88 -24.54 -11.70
CA LYS A 51 -0.76 -25.42 -12.89
C LYS A 51 0.06 -24.75 -13.99
N ASP A 52 -0.24 -23.49 -14.30
CA ASP A 52 0.45 -22.67 -15.30
C ASP A 52 0.67 -21.24 -14.73
N PRO A 53 1.57 -21.10 -13.73
CA PRO A 53 1.74 -19.83 -13.05
C PRO A 53 2.51 -18.81 -13.87
N VAL A 54 2.05 -17.56 -13.83
CA VAL A 54 2.83 -16.38 -14.19
C VAL A 54 3.30 -15.72 -12.89
N LEU A 55 4.60 -15.43 -12.79
CA LEU A 55 5.14 -14.68 -11.65
C LEU A 55 4.90 -13.18 -11.86
N VAL A 56 4.51 -12.53 -10.78
CA VAL A 56 4.35 -11.07 -10.70
C VAL A 56 5.29 -10.54 -9.62
N ALA A 57 6.04 -9.51 -9.92
CA ALA A 57 6.97 -8.88 -8.99
C ALA A 57 6.68 -7.38 -8.88
N ALA A 58 6.78 -6.86 -7.66
CA ALA A 58 6.66 -5.45 -7.37
C ALA A 58 7.78 -5.01 -6.43
N THR A 59 8.22 -3.76 -6.56
CA THR A 59 9.15 -3.11 -5.64
C THR A 59 8.66 -1.70 -5.36
N ASP A 60 8.63 -1.33 -4.09
CA ASP A 60 8.22 0.00 -3.64
C ASP A 60 8.84 0.30 -2.27
N GLY A 61 8.85 1.58 -1.89
CA GLY A 61 9.24 2.08 -0.58
C GLY A 61 8.05 2.59 0.23
N VAL A 62 8.35 3.27 1.35
CA VAL A 62 7.34 3.97 2.16
C VAL A 62 7.30 5.46 1.82
N GLY A 63 8.42 6.01 1.37
CA GLY A 63 8.56 7.41 1.05
C GLY A 63 8.66 8.32 2.30
N THR A 64 8.30 9.58 2.13
CA THR A 64 8.54 10.62 3.16
C THR A 64 7.66 10.51 4.41
N LYS A 65 6.72 9.55 4.47
CA LYS A 65 6.02 9.14 5.71
C LYS A 65 7.02 8.71 6.79
N LEU A 66 8.16 8.12 6.37
CA LEU A 66 9.26 7.74 7.27
C LEU A 66 9.73 8.88 8.16
N LYS A 67 9.76 10.12 7.64
CA LYS A 67 10.18 11.28 8.45
C LYS A 67 9.24 11.54 9.62
N LEU A 68 7.94 11.35 9.46
CA LEU A 68 7.00 11.45 10.59
C LEU A 68 7.23 10.34 11.62
N ALA A 69 7.50 9.12 11.17
CA ALA A 69 7.82 8.00 12.06
C ALA A 69 9.09 8.27 12.87
N ILE A 70 10.12 8.83 12.24
CA ILE A 70 11.38 9.21 12.88
C ILE A 70 11.15 10.35 13.90
N GLU A 71 10.44 11.40 13.50
CA GLU A 71 10.16 12.57 14.35
C GLU A 71 9.28 12.23 15.57
N THR A 72 8.35 11.28 15.41
CA THR A 72 7.45 10.84 16.50
C THR A 72 7.99 9.69 17.33
N GLY A 73 8.98 8.95 16.83
CA GLY A 73 9.44 7.68 17.41
C GLY A 73 8.43 6.52 17.24
N ILE A 74 7.41 6.67 16.39
CA ILE A 74 6.37 5.65 16.14
C ILE A 74 6.74 4.85 14.89
N HIS A 75 7.34 3.68 15.08
CA HIS A 75 7.84 2.84 13.98
C HIS A 75 6.97 1.60 13.71
N SER A 76 6.00 1.29 14.58
CA SER A 76 5.28 0.01 14.60
C SER A 76 4.33 -0.22 13.39
N GLY A 77 3.97 0.83 12.64
CA GLY A 77 3.09 0.73 11.45
C GLY A 77 3.83 0.74 10.12
N ILE A 78 5.05 1.25 10.11
CA ILE A 78 5.81 1.56 8.88
C ILE A 78 6.13 0.34 8.03
N GLY A 79 6.42 -0.81 8.65
CA GLY A 79 6.64 -2.05 7.91
C GLY A 79 5.36 -2.59 7.26
N ILE A 80 4.19 -2.32 7.85
CA ILE A 80 2.90 -2.65 7.23
C ILE A 80 2.70 -1.78 5.98
N ASP A 81 3.06 -0.49 6.03
CA ASP A 81 3.04 0.39 4.87
C ASP A 81 3.91 -0.17 3.74
N LEU A 82 5.16 -0.54 4.05
CA LEU A 82 6.09 -1.11 3.07
C LEU A 82 5.51 -2.36 2.39
N VAL A 83 4.98 -3.29 3.18
CA VAL A 83 4.39 -4.52 2.62
C VAL A 83 3.16 -4.20 1.80
N ALA A 84 2.27 -3.31 2.28
CA ALA A 84 1.03 -2.97 1.61
C ALA A 84 1.28 -2.36 0.22
N MET A 85 2.24 -1.44 0.09
CA MET A 85 2.57 -0.81 -1.20
C MET A 85 2.97 -1.86 -2.25
N ASN A 86 3.70 -2.90 -1.84
CA ASN A 86 4.15 -3.96 -2.72
C ASN A 86 3.06 -5.01 -3.01
N VAL A 87 2.40 -5.55 -1.97
CA VAL A 87 1.48 -6.68 -2.16
C VAL A 87 0.13 -6.28 -2.75
N ASN A 88 -0.30 -5.02 -2.55
CA ASN A 88 -1.48 -4.50 -3.23
C ASN A 88 -1.24 -4.38 -4.74
N ASP A 89 0.00 -4.04 -5.16
CA ASP A 89 0.38 -4.01 -6.58
C ASP A 89 0.46 -5.42 -7.21
N LEU A 90 0.75 -6.46 -6.40
CA LEU A 90 0.64 -7.83 -6.88
C LEU A 90 -0.82 -8.26 -7.10
N VAL A 91 -1.69 -7.94 -6.14
CA VAL A 91 -3.09 -8.40 -6.19
C VAL A 91 -3.88 -7.71 -7.31
N VAL A 92 -3.50 -6.50 -7.74
CA VAL A 92 -4.16 -5.85 -8.89
C VAL A 92 -3.91 -6.58 -10.21
N GLN A 93 -2.87 -7.40 -10.29
CA GLN A 93 -2.62 -8.32 -11.40
C GLN A 93 -3.32 -9.70 -11.22
N GLY A 94 -4.14 -9.85 -10.16
CA GLY A 94 -4.75 -11.13 -9.78
C GLY A 94 -3.81 -12.08 -9.02
N ALA A 95 -2.58 -11.64 -8.72
CA ALA A 95 -1.54 -12.50 -8.13
C ALA A 95 -1.70 -12.67 -6.62
N GLU A 96 -1.51 -13.91 -6.16
CA GLU A 96 -1.34 -14.24 -4.76
C GLU A 96 0.10 -13.94 -4.34
N PRO A 97 0.35 -13.04 -3.36
CA PRO A 97 1.69 -12.80 -2.82
C PRO A 97 2.28 -14.06 -2.21
N LEU A 98 3.50 -14.42 -2.61
CA LEU A 98 4.19 -15.63 -2.17
C LEU A 98 5.23 -15.32 -1.11
N PHE A 99 6.12 -14.38 -1.40
CA PHE A 99 7.18 -13.99 -0.49
C PHE A 99 7.54 -12.51 -0.62
N PHE A 100 8.22 -12.04 0.40
CA PHE A 100 8.65 -10.66 0.57
C PHE A 100 10.13 -10.64 0.99
N LEU A 101 10.85 -9.63 0.51
CA LEU A 101 12.20 -9.25 0.92
C LEU A 101 12.19 -7.76 1.27
N ASP A 102 12.93 -7.37 2.30
CA ASP A 102 13.10 -5.96 2.67
C ASP A 102 14.55 -5.49 2.56
N TYR A 103 14.72 -4.21 2.35
CA TYR A 103 15.98 -3.50 2.46
C TYR A 103 15.81 -2.38 3.48
N PHE A 104 16.56 -2.47 4.59
CA PHE A 104 16.61 -1.47 5.64
C PHE A 104 17.98 -0.78 5.60
N ALA A 105 18.01 0.51 5.24
CA ALA A 105 19.23 1.31 5.16
C ALA A 105 19.20 2.43 6.20
N THR A 106 20.29 2.64 6.93
CA THR A 106 20.38 3.66 7.97
C THR A 106 21.78 4.23 8.08
N GLY A 107 21.91 5.43 8.68
CA GLY A 107 23.23 6.01 8.98
C GLY A 107 23.94 5.29 10.12
N LYS A 108 23.17 4.81 11.11
CA LYS A 108 23.65 4.00 12.23
C LYS A 108 22.54 3.07 12.68
N LEU A 109 22.87 1.81 12.88
CA LEU A 109 21.91 0.79 13.28
C LEU A 109 21.49 0.96 14.76
N GLU A 110 20.20 1.26 14.95
CA GLU A 110 19.53 1.23 16.23
C GLU A 110 18.70 -0.03 16.34
N LEU A 111 19.19 -1.02 17.09
CA LEU A 111 18.62 -2.37 17.15
C LEU A 111 17.12 -2.36 17.48
N GLY A 112 16.68 -1.53 18.44
CA GLY A 112 15.28 -1.45 18.84
C GLY A 112 14.36 -0.91 17.74
N VAL A 113 14.80 0.11 17.00
CA VAL A 113 14.07 0.68 15.86
C VAL A 113 13.99 -0.35 14.74
N ALA A 114 15.11 -0.92 14.31
CA ALA A 114 15.16 -1.91 13.24
C ALA A 114 14.29 -3.14 13.57
N GLN A 115 14.36 -3.66 14.80
CA GLN A 115 13.54 -4.78 15.24
C GLN A 115 12.04 -4.44 15.21
N THR A 116 11.65 -3.23 15.59
CA THR A 116 10.26 -2.77 15.55
C THR A 116 9.76 -2.67 14.11
N VAL A 117 10.55 -2.07 13.22
CA VAL A 117 10.21 -1.93 11.79
C VAL A 117 10.09 -3.31 11.13
N ILE A 118 11.09 -4.19 11.29
CA ILE A 118 11.05 -5.54 10.68
C ILE A 118 9.94 -6.39 11.31
N GLY A 119 9.65 -6.19 12.59
CA GLY A 119 8.49 -6.79 13.25
C GLY A 119 7.18 -6.39 12.57
N SER A 120 7.01 -5.11 12.24
CA SER A 120 5.82 -4.63 11.52
C SER A 120 5.80 -5.07 10.05
N ILE A 121 6.95 -5.29 9.38
CA ILE A 121 7.03 -5.95 8.07
C ILE A 121 6.48 -7.38 8.19
N ALA A 122 6.93 -8.15 9.17
CA ALA A 122 6.42 -9.49 9.41
C ALA A 122 4.90 -9.52 9.67
N ASP A 123 4.35 -8.52 10.37
CA ASP A 123 2.91 -8.39 10.58
C ASP A 123 2.17 -8.06 9.28
N GLY A 124 2.73 -7.20 8.44
CA GLY A 124 2.22 -6.93 7.08
C GLY A 124 2.20 -8.20 6.22
N CYS A 125 3.31 -8.96 6.22
CA CYS A 125 3.41 -10.24 5.50
C CYS A 125 2.36 -11.26 5.97
N LYS A 126 2.11 -11.37 7.29
CA LYS A 126 1.04 -12.23 7.84
C LYS A 126 -0.34 -11.78 7.36
N LYS A 127 -0.63 -10.47 7.33
CA LYS A 127 -1.89 -9.92 6.81
C LYS A 127 -2.07 -10.25 5.34
N ALA A 128 -1.00 -10.12 4.54
CA ALA A 128 -1.01 -10.44 3.12
C ALA A 128 -1.04 -11.95 2.83
N GLY A 129 -0.56 -12.77 3.75
CA GLY A 129 -0.42 -14.22 3.57
C GLY A 129 0.85 -14.61 2.80
N CYS A 130 1.89 -13.78 2.78
CA CYS A 130 3.19 -14.06 2.18
C CYS A 130 4.26 -14.31 3.24
N ALA A 131 5.37 -14.95 2.86
CA ALA A 131 6.49 -15.23 3.74
C ALA A 131 7.57 -14.14 3.64
N LEU A 132 8.04 -13.63 4.77
CA LEU A 132 9.28 -12.86 4.83
C LEU A 132 10.43 -13.87 4.81
N ILE A 133 11.12 -13.99 3.66
CA ILE A 133 12.14 -15.04 3.43
C ILE A 133 13.57 -14.52 3.42
N GLY A 134 13.77 -13.23 3.51
CA GLY A 134 15.08 -12.59 3.52
C GLY A 134 14.95 -11.08 3.54
N GLY A 135 16.09 -10.44 3.44
CA GLY A 135 16.22 -8.99 3.41
C GLY A 135 17.68 -8.60 3.57
N GLU A 136 17.94 -7.29 3.62
CA GLU A 136 19.26 -6.72 3.81
C GLU A 136 19.19 -5.56 4.80
N THR A 137 20.17 -5.43 5.67
CA THR A 137 20.32 -4.28 6.56
C THR A 137 21.70 -3.66 6.31
N ALA A 138 21.68 -2.39 5.90
CA ALA A 138 22.92 -1.65 5.58
C ALA A 138 23.11 -0.45 6.49
N GLU A 139 24.28 -0.38 7.16
CA GLU A 139 24.76 0.83 7.76
C GLU A 139 25.57 1.63 6.76
N MET A 140 25.12 2.86 6.47
CA MET A 140 25.75 3.76 5.50
C MET A 140 26.02 5.12 6.14
N PRO A 141 27.05 5.20 7.02
CA PRO A 141 27.43 6.43 7.70
C PRO A 141 27.83 7.51 6.68
N GLY A 142 27.28 8.71 6.84
CA GLY A 142 27.50 9.83 5.93
C GLY A 142 26.53 9.89 4.75
N LEU A 143 25.81 8.81 4.40
CA LEU A 143 24.72 8.85 3.41
C LEU A 143 23.38 9.19 4.09
N TYR A 144 23.09 8.58 5.23
CA TYR A 144 21.94 8.92 6.08
C TYR A 144 22.40 9.67 7.33
N ALA A 145 21.61 10.64 7.78
CA ALA A 145 21.83 11.30 9.05
C ALA A 145 21.60 10.32 10.22
N PRO A 146 22.21 10.55 11.40
CA PRO A 146 21.92 9.75 12.60
C PRO A 146 20.40 9.73 12.90
N GLY A 147 19.85 8.52 13.12
CA GLY A 147 18.42 8.30 13.35
C GLY A 147 17.57 8.23 12.07
N ASP A 148 18.08 8.63 10.93
CA ASP A 148 17.40 8.45 9.65
C ASP A 148 17.56 7.01 9.11
N TYR A 149 16.51 6.51 8.51
CA TYR A 149 16.52 5.24 7.77
C TYR A 149 15.63 5.32 6.54
N ASP A 150 15.86 4.43 5.59
CA ASP A 150 15.03 4.20 4.42
C ASP A 150 14.66 2.74 4.28
N LEU A 151 13.55 2.48 3.61
CA LEU A 151 12.99 1.17 3.42
C LEU A 151 12.63 0.94 1.95
N ALA A 152 13.05 -0.20 1.41
CA ALA A 152 12.54 -0.71 0.16
C ALA A 152 12.03 -2.14 0.35
N GLY A 153 10.95 -2.48 -0.31
CA GLY A 153 10.37 -3.82 -0.33
C GLY A 153 10.42 -4.41 -1.73
N PHE A 154 10.51 -5.72 -1.77
CA PHE A 154 10.39 -6.51 -3.00
C PHE A 154 9.47 -7.69 -2.71
N ALA A 155 8.36 -7.76 -3.44
CA ALA A 155 7.39 -8.82 -3.32
C ALA A 155 7.28 -9.63 -4.62
N VAL A 156 7.11 -10.93 -4.49
CA VAL A 156 6.81 -11.81 -5.61
C VAL A 156 5.52 -12.57 -5.31
N GLY A 157 4.64 -12.57 -6.29
CA GLY A 157 3.40 -13.33 -6.31
C GLY A 157 3.29 -14.22 -7.54
N ALA A 158 2.25 -15.02 -7.58
CA ALA A 158 1.90 -15.81 -8.75
C ALA A 158 0.40 -15.79 -9.00
N VAL A 159 0.05 -15.90 -10.28
CA VAL A 159 -1.32 -16.00 -10.77
C VAL A 159 -1.35 -17.06 -11.88
N GLU A 160 -2.45 -17.82 -11.98
CA GLU A 160 -2.65 -18.67 -13.17
C GLU A 160 -2.71 -17.80 -14.41
N ARG A 161 -2.12 -18.22 -15.52
CA ARG A 161 -2.08 -17.44 -16.77
C ARG A 161 -3.48 -16.97 -17.21
N SER A 162 -4.49 -17.79 -17.04
CA SER A 162 -5.89 -17.46 -17.34
C SER A 162 -6.55 -16.51 -16.35
N GLY A 163 -5.90 -16.20 -15.24
CA GLY A 163 -6.40 -15.32 -14.18
C GLY A 163 -5.68 -13.97 -14.10
N VAL A 164 -4.78 -13.68 -15.05
CA VAL A 164 -4.07 -12.39 -15.12
C VAL A 164 -5.06 -11.26 -15.37
N LEU A 165 -4.93 -10.16 -14.59
CA LEU A 165 -5.73 -8.95 -14.75
C LEU A 165 -4.85 -7.79 -15.28
N PRO A 166 -5.44 -6.79 -15.98
CA PRO A 166 -6.87 -6.70 -16.34
C PRO A 166 -7.26 -7.70 -17.45
N ARG A 167 -8.56 -8.01 -17.51
CA ARG A 167 -9.14 -8.84 -18.56
C ARG A 167 -9.42 -8.02 -19.81
N ASP A 168 -9.55 -8.68 -20.95
CA ASP A 168 -9.83 -8.04 -22.25
C ASP A 168 -11.32 -7.71 -22.45
N ASP A 169 -12.24 -8.20 -21.59
CA ASP A 169 -13.68 -8.05 -21.69
C ASP A 169 -14.26 -6.87 -20.89
N ILE A 170 -13.44 -5.87 -20.55
CA ILE A 170 -13.90 -4.63 -19.93
C ILE A 170 -14.69 -3.83 -20.97
N GLU A 171 -15.89 -3.37 -20.60
CA GLU A 171 -16.78 -2.68 -21.51
C GLU A 171 -17.54 -1.51 -20.86
N SER A 172 -18.11 -0.65 -21.70
CA SER A 172 -18.98 0.44 -21.22
C SER A 172 -20.22 -0.12 -20.54
N GLY A 173 -20.51 0.35 -19.32
CA GLY A 173 -21.59 -0.15 -18.47
C GLY A 173 -21.09 -1.03 -17.33
N ASP A 174 -19.83 -1.45 -17.33
CA ASP A 174 -19.21 -2.08 -16.16
C ASP A 174 -19.20 -1.11 -14.98
N VAL A 175 -19.43 -1.64 -13.79
CA VAL A 175 -19.49 -0.85 -12.55
C VAL A 175 -18.12 -0.74 -11.92
N ILE A 176 -17.80 0.45 -11.43
CA ILE A 176 -16.59 0.72 -10.67
C ILE A 176 -16.93 0.66 -9.17
N LEU A 177 -16.35 -0.32 -8.47
CA LEU A 177 -16.45 -0.44 -7.03
C LEU A 177 -15.22 0.14 -6.37
N GLY A 178 -15.41 0.86 -5.24
CA GLY A 178 -14.34 1.36 -4.39
C GLY A 178 -14.29 0.62 -3.06
N LEU A 179 -13.08 0.35 -2.56
CA LEU A 179 -12.83 -0.08 -1.19
C LEU A 179 -12.19 1.07 -0.41
N PRO A 180 -12.65 1.34 0.82
CA PRO A 180 -12.15 2.45 1.61
C PRO A 180 -10.67 2.29 1.94
N SER A 181 -9.97 3.42 1.99
CA SER A 181 -8.63 3.51 2.56
C SER A 181 -8.69 3.60 4.09
N SER A 182 -7.58 3.34 4.75
CA SER A 182 -7.42 3.53 6.21
C SER A 182 -6.99 4.97 6.57
N GLY A 183 -6.84 5.85 5.59
CA GLY A 183 -6.34 7.21 5.71
C GLY A 183 -5.47 7.57 4.52
N VAL A 184 -4.44 8.38 4.75
CA VAL A 184 -3.55 8.89 3.68
C VAL A 184 -2.76 7.77 3.00
N HIS A 185 -2.60 6.61 3.64
CA HIS A 185 -1.73 5.52 3.25
C HIS A 185 -0.25 5.94 3.26
N SER A 186 0.48 5.80 2.13
CA SER A 186 1.90 6.15 2.06
C SER A 186 2.22 7.19 0.98
N ASN A 187 1.20 7.82 0.39
CA ASN A 187 1.37 8.78 -0.69
C ASN A 187 1.02 10.20 -0.25
N GLY A 188 1.64 11.21 -0.89
CA GLY A 188 1.36 12.62 -0.62
C GLY A 188 2.02 13.18 0.65
N PHE A 189 2.87 12.41 1.34
CA PHE A 189 3.45 12.82 2.63
C PHE A 189 4.43 14.00 2.56
N SER A 190 5.00 14.31 1.42
CA SER A 190 5.79 15.55 1.26
C SER A 190 4.89 16.78 1.46
N LEU A 191 3.67 16.75 0.89
CA LEU A 191 2.67 17.80 1.09
C LEU A 191 2.11 17.80 2.53
N VAL A 192 1.75 16.64 3.06
CA VAL A 192 1.26 16.50 4.44
C VAL A 192 2.25 17.09 5.45
N ARG A 193 3.54 16.76 5.34
CA ARG A 193 4.58 17.26 6.25
C ARG A 193 4.79 18.78 6.12
N ARG A 194 4.77 19.29 4.89
CA ARG A 194 4.81 20.73 4.66
C ARG A 194 3.64 21.42 5.34
N LEU A 195 2.43 20.89 5.17
CA LEU A 195 1.22 21.43 5.74
C LEU A 195 1.25 21.43 7.27
N VAL A 196 1.62 20.29 7.90
CA VAL A 196 1.78 20.21 9.36
C VAL A 196 2.73 21.30 9.86
N LYS A 197 3.84 21.55 9.15
CA LYS A 197 4.77 22.63 9.52
C LYS A 197 4.14 24.02 9.37
N GLU A 198 3.34 24.27 8.33
CA GLU A 198 2.68 25.55 8.05
C GLU A 198 1.56 25.86 9.04
N THR A 199 0.83 24.84 9.55
CA THR A 199 -0.21 25.03 10.57
C THR A 199 0.35 25.36 11.94
N GLY A 200 1.64 25.09 12.20
CA GLY A 200 2.26 25.24 13.50
C GLY A 200 1.84 24.21 14.56
N LEU A 201 1.06 23.20 14.18
CA LEU A 201 0.65 22.10 15.05
C LEU A 201 1.85 21.19 15.37
N ALA A 202 2.00 20.80 16.64
CA ALA A 202 2.96 19.79 17.02
C ALA A 202 2.40 18.38 16.75
N LEU A 203 3.26 17.43 16.39
CA LEU A 203 2.84 16.03 16.15
C LEU A 203 2.24 15.34 17.39
N ASN A 204 2.48 15.90 18.58
CA ASN A 204 1.88 15.45 19.85
C ASN A 204 0.55 16.11 20.19
N ASP A 205 0.11 17.14 19.44
CA ASP A 205 -1.19 17.75 19.63
C ASP A 205 -2.31 16.81 19.19
N ALA A 206 -3.53 17.05 19.68
CA ALA A 206 -4.71 16.33 19.20
C ALA A 206 -4.92 16.59 17.70
N ALA A 207 -5.18 15.53 16.92
CA ALA A 207 -5.44 15.66 15.50
C ALA A 207 -6.76 16.43 15.28
N PRO A 208 -6.80 17.49 14.45
CA PRO A 208 -8.03 18.25 14.19
C PRO A 208 -9.18 17.38 13.63
N PHE A 209 -8.82 16.33 12.91
CA PHE A 209 -9.73 15.39 12.24
C PHE A 209 -9.97 14.09 13.03
N ALA A 210 -9.26 13.86 14.15
CA ALA A 210 -9.39 12.68 15.04
C ALA A 210 -8.95 13.07 16.46
N ARG A 211 -9.81 13.80 17.19
CA ARG A 211 -9.46 14.47 18.46
C ARG A 211 -9.04 13.53 19.59
N ASP A 212 -9.35 12.26 19.50
CA ASP A 212 -8.97 11.19 20.42
C ASP A 212 -7.56 10.62 20.13
N MET A 213 -6.93 11.05 19.04
CA MET A 213 -5.59 10.63 18.63
C MET A 213 -4.64 11.84 18.56
N LYS A 214 -3.36 11.61 18.74
CA LYS A 214 -2.33 12.60 18.42
C LYS A 214 -2.19 12.74 16.91
N LEU A 215 -1.82 13.95 16.45
CA LEU A 215 -1.67 14.25 15.01
C LEU A 215 -0.71 13.28 14.31
N GLY A 216 0.48 13.07 14.90
CA GLY A 216 1.47 12.13 14.35
C GLY A 216 0.97 10.70 14.30
N GLU A 217 0.26 10.25 15.33
CA GLU A 217 -0.32 8.91 15.41
C GLU A 217 -1.42 8.70 14.35
N ALA A 218 -2.33 9.68 14.21
CA ALA A 218 -3.40 9.64 13.21
C ALA A 218 -2.86 9.64 11.78
N LEU A 219 -1.83 10.45 11.49
CA LEU A 219 -1.18 10.49 10.17
C LEU A 219 -0.35 9.23 9.87
N LEU A 220 0.14 8.53 10.90
CA LEU A 220 0.91 7.30 10.76
C LEU A 220 0.03 6.04 10.68
N THR A 221 -1.31 6.17 10.63
CA THR A 221 -2.20 5.02 10.38
C THR A 221 -1.69 4.20 9.19
N PRO A 222 -1.45 2.88 9.37
CA PRO A 222 -0.85 2.06 8.32
C PRO A 222 -1.75 1.90 7.10
N THR A 223 -1.13 1.75 5.94
CA THR A 223 -1.78 1.43 4.67
C THR A 223 -2.55 0.11 4.77
N ARG A 224 -3.77 0.10 4.28
CA ARG A 224 -4.62 -1.10 4.25
C ARG A 224 -4.09 -2.12 3.25
N ILE A 225 -4.02 -3.39 3.68
CA ILE A 225 -3.69 -4.54 2.82
C ILE A 225 -5.00 -5.18 2.37
N TYR A 226 -5.28 -5.16 1.06
CA TYR A 226 -6.53 -5.65 0.45
C TYR A 226 -6.45 -7.10 -0.02
N VAL A 227 -5.27 -7.71 0.01
CA VAL A 227 -4.93 -8.97 -0.64
C VAL A 227 -5.93 -10.10 -0.38
N ARG A 228 -6.19 -10.42 0.90
CA ARG A 228 -7.04 -11.59 1.24
C ARG A 228 -8.48 -11.42 0.78
N GLN A 229 -9.03 -10.24 0.99
CA GLN A 229 -10.40 -9.89 0.63
C GLN A 229 -10.61 -9.98 -0.90
N ILE A 230 -9.66 -9.42 -1.66
CA ILE A 230 -9.71 -9.43 -3.13
C ILE A 230 -9.50 -10.83 -3.69
N LEU A 231 -8.49 -11.56 -3.22
CA LEU A 231 -8.25 -12.94 -3.67
C LEU A 231 -9.44 -13.85 -3.37
N GLU A 232 -10.11 -13.68 -2.22
CA GLU A 232 -11.34 -14.41 -1.91
C GLU A 232 -12.46 -14.07 -2.92
N ALA A 233 -12.67 -12.78 -3.21
CA ALA A 233 -13.66 -12.36 -4.19
C ALA A 233 -13.34 -12.88 -5.62
N ILE A 234 -12.07 -12.84 -6.06
CA ILE A 234 -11.62 -13.41 -7.33
C ILE A 234 -11.94 -14.90 -7.39
N ARG A 235 -11.53 -15.67 -6.37
CA ARG A 235 -11.68 -17.14 -6.33
C ARG A 235 -13.14 -17.57 -6.30
N ARG A 236 -13.99 -16.83 -5.58
CA ARG A 236 -15.42 -17.19 -5.41
C ARG A 236 -16.28 -16.77 -6.57
N THR A 237 -15.92 -15.70 -7.27
CA THR A 237 -16.80 -15.14 -8.30
C THR A 237 -16.25 -15.26 -9.72
N GLY A 238 -14.93 -15.15 -9.89
CA GLY A 238 -14.32 -15.04 -11.21
C GLY A 238 -14.79 -13.80 -12.01
N ALA A 239 -15.42 -12.82 -11.33
CA ALA A 239 -16.15 -11.73 -11.96
C ALA A 239 -15.41 -10.38 -11.95
N ILE A 240 -14.27 -10.29 -11.27
CA ILE A 240 -13.46 -9.07 -11.26
C ILE A 240 -12.72 -8.99 -12.60
N LYS A 241 -12.94 -7.90 -13.34
CA LYS A 241 -12.31 -7.66 -14.65
C LYS A 241 -11.00 -6.88 -14.55
N ALA A 242 -10.92 -5.93 -13.62
CA ALA A 242 -9.73 -5.14 -13.36
C ALA A 242 -9.66 -4.67 -11.92
N LEU A 243 -8.47 -4.28 -11.48
CA LEU A 243 -8.18 -3.73 -10.17
C LEU A 243 -7.19 -2.58 -10.31
N ALA A 244 -7.36 -1.51 -9.53
CA ALA A 244 -6.39 -0.42 -9.45
C ALA A 244 -6.10 -0.07 -7.98
N HIS A 245 -4.83 -0.13 -7.59
CA HIS A 245 -4.35 0.36 -6.30
C HIS A 245 -4.21 1.89 -6.38
N ILE A 246 -4.91 2.61 -5.50
CA ILE A 246 -4.91 4.07 -5.54
C ILE A 246 -3.78 4.61 -4.68
N THR A 247 -2.70 4.98 -5.35
CA THR A 247 -1.44 5.48 -4.81
C THR A 247 -1.19 6.92 -5.26
N GLY A 248 0.07 7.34 -5.44
CA GLY A 248 0.41 8.62 -6.06
C GLY A 248 -0.23 8.74 -7.44
N GLY A 249 -0.77 9.91 -7.76
CA GLY A 249 -1.63 10.11 -8.93
C GLY A 249 -3.12 9.97 -8.64
N GLY A 250 -3.49 9.48 -7.44
CA GLY A 250 -4.88 9.37 -6.97
C GLY A 250 -5.79 8.56 -7.90
N LEU A 251 -7.09 8.84 -7.87
CA LEU A 251 -8.06 8.20 -8.77
C LEU A 251 -7.79 8.58 -10.23
N THR A 252 -7.32 9.81 -10.48
CA THR A 252 -7.14 10.38 -11.81
C THR A 252 -6.11 9.63 -12.66
N GLU A 253 -5.00 9.21 -12.07
CA GLU A 253 -3.88 8.60 -12.82
C GLU A 253 -3.80 7.07 -12.66
N ASN A 254 -4.39 6.49 -11.60
CA ASN A 254 -4.30 5.06 -11.37
C ASN A 254 -5.40 4.25 -12.09
N ILE A 255 -6.64 4.75 -12.15
CA ILE A 255 -7.73 4.02 -12.83
C ILE A 255 -7.45 3.81 -14.33
N PRO A 256 -6.95 4.81 -15.09
CA PRO A 256 -6.66 4.61 -16.51
C PRO A 256 -5.64 3.53 -16.85
N ARG A 257 -4.78 3.16 -15.91
CA ARG A 257 -3.75 2.12 -16.12
C ARG A 257 -4.34 0.74 -16.41
N VAL A 258 -5.59 0.52 -16.01
CA VAL A 258 -6.25 -0.79 -16.11
C VAL A 258 -7.45 -0.78 -17.03
N LEU A 259 -7.74 0.34 -17.70
CA LEU A 259 -8.81 0.47 -18.66
C LEU A 259 -8.27 0.47 -20.10
N PRO A 260 -9.00 -0.13 -21.07
CA PRO A 260 -8.76 0.07 -22.49
C PRO A 260 -8.75 1.56 -22.88
N SER A 261 -7.93 1.93 -23.85
CA SER A 261 -7.69 3.34 -24.22
C SER A 261 -8.92 4.07 -24.80
N ASP A 262 -9.90 3.36 -25.28
CA ASP A 262 -11.18 3.86 -25.81
C ASP A 262 -12.29 3.97 -24.74
N LEU A 263 -11.99 3.54 -23.51
CA LEU A 263 -12.86 3.64 -22.34
C LEU A 263 -12.36 4.72 -21.37
N ALA A 264 -13.25 5.15 -20.49
CA ALA A 264 -13.01 6.08 -19.41
C ALA A 264 -13.77 5.67 -18.16
N ALA A 265 -13.31 6.08 -17.01
CA ALA A 265 -14.03 5.99 -15.74
C ALA A 265 -14.88 7.25 -15.51
N GLU A 266 -16.14 7.08 -15.20
CA GLU A 266 -17.00 8.16 -14.72
C GLU A 266 -17.28 7.93 -13.23
N ILE A 267 -16.64 8.73 -12.36
CA ILE A 267 -16.67 8.58 -10.91
C ILE A 267 -17.65 9.58 -10.31
N ASP A 268 -18.55 9.12 -9.46
CA ASP A 268 -19.49 9.95 -8.69
C ASP A 268 -18.88 10.24 -7.30
N LEU A 269 -18.42 11.47 -7.11
CA LEU A 269 -17.88 11.93 -5.82
C LEU A 269 -18.94 12.05 -4.73
N GLY A 270 -20.22 12.04 -5.09
CA GLY A 270 -21.33 11.98 -4.13
C GLY A 270 -21.61 10.57 -3.60
N ALA A 271 -21.04 9.54 -4.22
CA ALA A 271 -21.26 8.14 -3.82
C ALA A 271 -20.48 7.73 -2.55
N PHE A 272 -19.53 8.54 -2.11
CA PHE A 272 -18.73 8.29 -0.90
C PHE A 272 -18.37 9.60 -0.18
N ALA A 273 -18.27 9.52 1.15
CA ALA A 273 -17.87 10.66 1.96
C ALA A 273 -16.35 10.88 1.88
N LEU A 274 -15.92 12.13 1.80
CA LEU A 274 -14.51 12.48 1.97
C LEU A 274 -14.12 12.28 3.44
N PRO A 275 -13.18 11.38 3.78
CA PRO A 275 -12.77 11.22 5.18
C PRO A 275 -12.18 12.50 5.76
N SER A 276 -12.39 12.70 7.07
CA SER A 276 -12.06 13.94 7.79
C SER A 276 -10.58 14.35 7.66
N VAL A 277 -9.66 13.41 7.54
CA VAL A 277 -8.24 13.72 7.29
C VAL A 277 -8.05 14.44 5.95
N PHE A 278 -8.75 14.03 4.89
CA PHE A 278 -8.64 14.67 3.58
C PHE A 278 -9.39 16.00 3.54
N ALA A 279 -10.54 16.11 4.22
CA ALA A 279 -11.24 17.38 4.39
C ALA A 279 -10.35 18.40 5.11
N TRP A 280 -9.64 17.99 6.15
CA TRP A 280 -8.66 18.83 6.85
C TRP A 280 -7.49 19.21 5.93
N LEU A 281 -6.88 18.27 5.21
CA LEU A 281 -5.79 18.54 4.26
C LEU A 281 -6.23 19.54 3.17
N MET A 282 -7.42 19.34 2.62
CA MET A 282 -7.99 20.23 1.58
C MET A 282 -8.18 21.66 2.10
N ALA A 283 -8.75 21.80 3.30
CA ALA A 283 -9.02 23.10 3.91
C ALA A 283 -7.75 23.87 4.27
N GLU A 284 -6.81 23.22 4.98
CA GLU A 284 -5.58 23.85 5.45
C GLU A 284 -4.64 24.22 4.31
N ALA A 285 -4.48 23.35 3.31
CA ALA A 285 -3.63 23.61 2.16
C ALA A 285 -4.32 24.44 1.07
N ARG A 286 -5.62 24.72 1.22
CA ARG A 286 -6.45 25.38 0.19
C ARG A 286 -6.33 24.71 -1.17
N LEU A 287 -6.28 23.37 -1.16
CA LEU A 287 -6.20 22.57 -2.38
C LEU A 287 -7.55 22.59 -3.08
N ASP A 288 -7.51 22.72 -4.39
CA ASP A 288 -8.68 22.43 -5.19
C ASP A 288 -8.94 20.92 -5.29
N GLN A 289 -10.12 20.56 -5.78
CA GLN A 289 -10.54 19.17 -5.87
C GLN A 289 -9.67 18.37 -6.82
N ASP A 290 -9.19 18.96 -7.92
CA ASP A 290 -8.39 18.27 -8.94
C ASP A 290 -7.02 17.90 -8.38
N GLU A 291 -6.39 18.80 -7.61
CA GLU A 291 -5.13 18.51 -6.94
C GLU A 291 -5.30 17.44 -5.83
N MET A 292 -6.41 17.47 -5.08
CA MET A 292 -6.74 16.42 -4.12
C MET A 292 -6.84 15.05 -4.80
N LEU A 293 -7.57 14.97 -5.93
CA LEU A 293 -7.81 13.73 -6.69
C LEU A 293 -6.57 13.20 -7.42
N ARG A 294 -5.54 14.03 -7.59
CA ARG A 294 -4.24 13.62 -8.17
C ARG A 294 -3.19 13.30 -7.12
N THR A 295 -3.27 13.90 -5.94
CA THR A 295 -2.27 13.72 -4.88
C THR A 295 -2.61 12.58 -3.94
N PHE A 296 -3.91 12.44 -3.59
CA PHE A 296 -4.38 11.56 -2.55
C PHE A 296 -5.38 10.51 -3.04
N ASN A 297 -5.55 9.46 -2.25
CA ASN A 297 -6.59 8.44 -2.48
C ASN A 297 -8.01 8.93 -2.15
N CYS A 298 -8.16 10.06 -1.45
CA CYS A 298 -9.41 10.69 -1.05
C CYS A 298 -10.42 9.74 -0.39
N GLY A 299 -9.94 8.70 0.29
CA GLY A 299 -10.78 7.72 0.97
C GLY A 299 -11.00 6.41 0.21
N ILE A 300 -10.57 6.30 -1.04
CA ILE A 300 -10.65 5.07 -1.84
C ILE A 300 -9.25 4.53 -2.09
N GLY A 301 -8.90 3.44 -1.44
CA GLY A 301 -7.55 2.87 -1.59
C GLY A 301 -7.43 1.78 -2.65
N MET A 302 -8.55 1.18 -3.07
CA MET A 302 -8.58 0.16 -4.12
C MET A 302 -9.86 0.30 -4.95
N VAL A 303 -9.72 0.15 -6.26
CA VAL A 303 -10.83 0.19 -7.22
C VAL A 303 -10.93 -1.15 -7.94
N LEU A 304 -12.15 -1.60 -8.21
CA LEU A 304 -12.46 -2.81 -8.96
C LEU A 304 -13.41 -2.51 -10.11
N VAL A 305 -13.21 -3.15 -11.24
CA VAL A 305 -14.13 -3.13 -12.39
C VAL A 305 -14.87 -4.47 -12.47
N VAL A 306 -16.20 -4.42 -12.50
CA VAL A 306 -17.06 -5.61 -12.43
C VAL A 306 -18.25 -5.42 -13.37
N ALA A 307 -18.67 -6.48 -14.08
CA ALA A 307 -19.91 -6.44 -14.85
C ALA A 307 -21.10 -6.09 -13.96
N ARG A 308 -22.06 -5.30 -14.47
CA ARG A 308 -23.20 -4.80 -13.69
C ARG A 308 -24.00 -5.93 -13.00
N ASP A 309 -24.19 -7.04 -13.68
CA ASP A 309 -24.94 -8.20 -13.16
C ASP A 309 -24.19 -8.95 -12.05
N ASP A 310 -22.88 -8.80 -11.96
CA ASP A 310 -22.03 -9.46 -10.98
C ASP A 310 -21.78 -8.63 -9.70
N VAL A 311 -22.17 -7.36 -9.68
CA VAL A 311 -21.91 -6.42 -8.57
C VAL A 311 -22.37 -6.98 -7.22
N ALA A 312 -23.60 -7.47 -7.13
CA ALA A 312 -24.15 -8.00 -5.88
C ALA A 312 -23.34 -9.20 -5.37
N ARG A 313 -22.97 -10.11 -6.28
CA ARG A 313 -22.19 -11.32 -5.99
C ARG A 313 -20.77 -10.98 -5.53
N VAL A 314 -20.12 -10.04 -6.19
CA VAL A 314 -18.77 -9.59 -5.82
C VAL A 314 -18.78 -8.86 -4.46
N ARG A 315 -19.73 -7.93 -4.25
CA ARG A 315 -19.86 -7.20 -2.97
C ARG A 315 -20.10 -8.11 -1.78
N GLN A 316 -20.78 -9.22 -1.94
CA GLN A 316 -20.98 -10.23 -0.87
C GLN A 316 -19.63 -10.76 -0.32
N HIS A 317 -18.59 -10.83 -1.13
CA HIS A 317 -17.25 -11.27 -0.74
C HIS A 317 -16.30 -10.12 -0.36
N LEU A 318 -16.62 -8.89 -0.75
CA LEU A 318 -15.83 -7.70 -0.38
C LEU A 318 -16.27 -7.08 0.94
N GLY A 319 -17.44 -7.44 1.46
CA GLY A 319 -18.03 -6.85 2.66
C GLY A 319 -18.82 -5.56 2.41
N GLU A 320 -19.56 -5.13 3.45
CA GLU A 320 -20.50 -4.00 3.38
C GLU A 320 -19.83 -2.66 3.07
N GLU A 321 -18.55 -2.52 3.35
CA GLU A 321 -17.76 -1.30 3.10
C GLU A 321 -17.45 -1.05 1.62
N SER A 322 -17.69 -2.03 0.72
CA SER A 322 -17.51 -1.83 -0.73
C SER A 322 -18.64 -0.93 -1.27
N MET A 323 -18.28 0.06 -2.08
CA MET A 323 -19.19 1.08 -2.60
C MET A 323 -19.17 1.08 -4.13
N ALA A 324 -20.32 1.22 -4.78
CA ALA A 324 -20.37 1.54 -6.21
C ALA A 324 -20.10 3.05 -6.35
N ILE A 325 -18.92 3.38 -6.89
CA ILE A 325 -18.45 4.77 -6.97
C ILE A 325 -18.48 5.33 -8.39
N GLY A 326 -18.87 4.53 -9.38
CA GLY A 326 -18.90 4.98 -10.76
C GLY A 326 -19.14 3.86 -11.76
N GLU A 327 -18.93 4.18 -13.01
CA GLU A 327 -19.08 3.24 -14.11
C GLU A 327 -18.04 3.48 -15.23
N VAL A 328 -17.78 2.43 -16.00
CA VAL A 328 -16.96 2.51 -17.21
C VAL A 328 -17.83 3.03 -18.35
N VAL A 329 -17.34 4.05 -19.06
CA VAL A 329 -18.03 4.68 -20.18
C VAL A 329 -17.14 4.76 -21.42
N LYS A 330 -17.71 5.02 -22.58
CA LYS A 330 -16.93 5.32 -23.78
C LYS A 330 -16.17 6.63 -23.59
N ARG A 331 -14.90 6.66 -23.91
CA ARG A 331 -14.04 7.83 -23.74
C ARG A 331 -14.44 8.99 -24.65
N GLY A 332 -14.76 8.71 -25.93
CA GLY A 332 -15.25 9.72 -26.87
C GLY A 332 -14.29 10.89 -27.07
N GLY A 333 -12.97 10.68 -26.95
CA GLY A 333 -11.94 11.70 -27.10
C GLY A 333 -11.74 12.64 -25.89
N GLY A 334 -12.46 12.43 -24.77
CA GLY A 334 -12.31 13.20 -23.53
C GLY A 334 -11.27 12.60 -22.56
N ASP A 335 -11.31 13.06 -21.31
CA ASP A 335 -10.45 12.60 -20.23
C ASP A 335 -10.70 11.11 -19.91
N ALA A 336 -9.65 10.45 -19.44
CA ALA A 336 -9.71 9.03 -19.06
C ALA A 336 -10.46 8.81 -17.74
N VAL A 337 -10.56 9.83 -16.89
CA VAL A 337 -11.40 9.86 -15.68
C VAL A 337 -12.23 11.14 -15.69
N ARG A 338 -13.52 11.01 -15.44
CA ARG A 338 -14.46 12.12 -15.32
C ARG A 338 -15.13 12.06 -13.96
N TYR A 339 -15.39 13.22 -13.38
CA TYR A 339 -15.99 13.32 -12.07
C TYR A 339 -17.39 13.95 -12.14
N LYS A 340 -18.39 13.24 -11.58
CA LYS A 340 -19.73 13.77 -11.30
C LYS A 340 -19.77 14.33 -9.88
N ALA A 341 -20.76 15.18 -9.59
CA ALA A 341 -20.97 15.81 -8.29
C ALA A 341 -19.72 16.57 -7.77
N ALA A 342 -19.04 17.31 -8.66
CA ALA A 342 -17.82 18.05 -8.38
C ALA A 342 -17.88 19.02 -7.18
N HIS A 343 -19.07 19.31 -6.65
CA HIS A 343 -19.28 20.19 -5.48
C HIS A 343 -19.51 19.41 -4.16
N ALA A 344 -19.48 18.08 -4.19
CA ALA A 344 -19.80 17.27 -3.01
C ALA A 344 -18.84 17.50 -1.84
N TRP A 345 -17.61 17.95 -2.08
CA TRP A 345 -16.58 18.13 -1.06
C TRP A 345 -16.30 19.60 -0.68
N GLY A 346 -16.90 20.57 -1.37
CA GLY A 346 -16.59 22.01 -1.22
C GLY A 346 -17.42 22.80 -0.21
N ASN A 347 -18.39 22.19 0.48
CA ASN A 347 -19.35 22.86 1.37
C ASN A 347 -19.54 22.14 2.73
N GLN A 348 -18.46 21.63 3.34
CA GLN A 348 -18.54 21.13 4.73
C GLN A 348 -17.75 22.01 5.69
#